data_7a8cd05f7bf0cd59ed17e9ef8bf60771
#
_entry.id   7a8cd05f7bf0cd59ed17e9ef8bf60771
#
_cell.length_a   1.000
_cell.length_b   1.000
_cell.length_c   1.000
_cell.angle_alpha   90.00
_cell.angle_beta   90.00
_cell.angle_gamma   90.00
#
_symmetry.space_group_name_H-M   'P 1'
#
loop_
_entity.id
_entity.type
_entity.pdbx_description
1 polymer ?
#
loop_
_entity_poly.entity_id
_entity_poly.type
_entity_poly.pdbx_seq_one_letter_code
_entity_poly.pdbx_strand_id
1 'polypeptide(L)'
;MTETTFTHLANLARLMACLAEGECCSVVALSNMGKSILLRQACSPTAQQRFLGKRAGSLAFFYVDCNLMLTLSEQGFYEAALRSALAEVKRLGVAQALVERLQDLYHKVVEPSSPFLVPLSFNEAIVTLSEELGRRVVFLFDEFDDPFARLDGRVFLNLRALRDKYGDSLCFVTATGAELNERCQGPEAAEFCELFAEHVLYLGGLDLDEARQVVKGIAREEGLELDRDEIEFVLKQTGGHLGLLQAVTAVLIRVAAGAPANLREHSLAMARQQLDSDGHVRTECSKLWEQLTPEDQEALLRFLAGGEHLPLDPAMSVLVRKGILVGNESPVVFGELFAGYARRQHRAKQPARPGVYVDVESGDVWVDGKPAPTLTDHEYRLLLLLYGRMNKIVTRDDVAEAVWGADYMDEIDDARCDKLLSRLRGKIEPDPANPKYLQTVRGRGYRLASG
;
A
#
# COMPACT_ATOMS: atom_id res chain seq x y z
N MET A 1 -23.60 -12.25 18.27
CA MET A 1 -22.72 -11.06 18.39
C MET A 1 -21.39 -11.48 17.78
N THR A 2 -21.10 -11.09 16.56
CA THR A 2 -19.77 -11.30 15.93
C THR A 2 -18.74 -10.53 16.77
N GLU A 3 -17.75 -11.23 17.31
CA GLU A 3 -16.61 -10.59 17.98
C GLU A 3 -16.02 -9.56 16.99
N THR A 4 -16.01 -8.29 17.40
CA THR A 4 -15.38 -7.24 16.60
C THR A 4 -13.87 -7.51 16.60
N THR A 5 -13.37 -8.00 15.47
CA THR A 5 -11.93 -8.26 15.30
C THR A 5 -11.24 -6.91 15.12
N PHE A 6 -10.40 -6.54 16.09
CA PHE A 6 -9.55 -5.36 15.98
C PHE A 6 -8.28 -5.72 15.20
N THR A 7 -7.83 -4.79 14.36
CA THR A 7 -6.53 -4.84 13.69
C THR A 7 -5.59 -3.82 14.31
N HIS A 8 -4.28 -4.07 14.24
CA HIS A 8 -3.27 -3.23 14.87
C HIS A 8 -3.51 -2.99 16.36
N LEU A 9 -3.87 -4.03 17.09
CA LEU A 9 -4.33 -3.96 18.48
C LEU A 9 -3.36 -3.20 19.39
N ALA A 10 -2.06 -3.44 19.24
CA ALA A 10 -1.02 -2.76 20.02
C ALA A 10 -0.98 -1.25 19.71
N ASN A 11 -1.09 -0.85 18.44
CA ASN A 11 -1.12 0.55 18.04
C ASN A 11 -2.43 1.23 18.48
N LEU A 12 -3.55 0.53 18.39
CA LEU A 12 -4.83 1.02 18.89
C LEU A 12 -4.78 1.27 20.40
N ALA A 13 -4.19 0.37 21.17
CA ALA A 13 -4.01 0.54 22.62
C ALA A 13 -3.14 1.78 22.93
N ARG A 14 -2.04 1.96 22.19
CA ARG A 14 -1.14 3.12 22.35
C ARG A 14 -1.85 4.42 21.98
N LEU A 15 -2.59 4.47 20.88
CA LEU A 15 -3.38 5.63 20.48
C LEU A 15 -4.40 6.00 21.55
N MET A 16 -5.15 5.02 22.05
CA MET A 16 -6.15 5.25 23.08
C MET A 16 -5.54 5.72 24.41
N ALA A 17 -4.35 5.21 24.78
CA ALA A 17 -3.62 5.65 25.95
C ALA A 17 -3.15 7.12 25.79
N CYS A 18 -2.56 7.48 24.67
CA CYS A 18 -2.15 8.83 24.33
C CYS A 18 -3.34 9.82 24.46
N LEU A 19 -4.47 9.50 23.83
CA LEU A 19 -5.68 10.33 23.88
C LEU A 19 -6.31 10.40 25.28
N ALA A 20 -6.15 9.35 26.09
CA ALA A 20 -6.63 9.35 27.48
C ALA A 20 -5.83 10.33 28.36
N GLU A 21 -4.57 10.58 28.05
CA GLU A 21 -3.74 11.57 28.75
C GLU A 21 -3.89 12.98 28.15
N GLY A 22 -4.60 13.13 27.05
CA GLY A 22 -4.87 14.43 26.42
C GLY A 22 -3.80 14.86 25.43
N GLU A 23 -3.04 13.93 24.91
CA GLU A 23 -1.97 14.21 23.96
C GLU A 23 -2.41 14.08 22.51
N CYS A 24 -1.80 14.86 21.63
CA CYS A 24 -1.96 14.72 20.19
C CYS A 24 -1.10 13.57 19.66
N CYS A 25 -1.53 12.93 18.56
CA CYS A 25 -0.83 11.77 18.03
C CYS A 25 -0.80 11.78 16.50
N SER A 26 0.33 11.46 15.89
CA SER A 26 0.44 11.24 14.45
C SER A 26 0.54 9.76 14.14
N VAL A 27 -0.31 9.27 13.23
CA VAL A 27 -0.31 7.89 12.72
C VAL A 27 0.31 7.91 11.34
N VAL A 28 1.46 7.28 11.19
CA VAL A 28 2.23 7.26 9.94
C VAL A 28 2.26 5.84 9.40
N ALA A 29 1.84 5.67 8.16
CA ALA A 29 1.94 4.38 7.47
C ALA A 29 1.86 4.53 5.96
N LEU A 30 2.46 3.61 5.25
CA LEU A 30 2.30 3.49 3.81
C LEU A 30 0.85 3.17 3.44
N SER A 31 0.52 3.30 2.15
CA SER A 31 -0.83 3.04 1.64
C SER A 31 -1.32 1.64 2.03
N ASN A 32 -2.61 1.55 2.33
CA ASN A 32 -3.31 0.30 2.64
C ASN A 32 -2.71 -0.54 3.79
N MET A 33 -1.94 0.10 4.69
CA MET A 33 -1.49 -0.51 5.95
C MET A 33 -2.57 -0.52 7.05
N GLY A 34 -3.71 0.16 6.86
CA GLY A 34 -4.83 0.13 7.79
C GLY A 34 -5.03 1.38 8.64
N LYS A 35 -4.42 2.55 8.30
CA LYS A 35 -4.61 3.83 9.01
C LYS A 35 -6.08 4.16 9.27
N SER A 36 -6.89 4.21 8.21
CA SER A 36 -8.31 4.54 8.30
C SER A 36 -9.09 3.55 9.17
N ILE A 37 -8.71 2.26 9.14
CA ILE A 37 -9.33 1.23 9.97
C ILE A 37 -9.00 1.49 11.44
N LEU A 38 -7.73 1.78 11.76
CA LEU A 38 -7.29 2.12 13.13
C LEU A 38 -8.08 3.31 13.68
N LEU A 39 -8.19 4.41 12.92
CA LEU A 39 -8.92 5.61 13.35
C LEU A 39 -10.42 5.33 13.57
N ARG A 40 -11.05 4.60 12.65
CA ARG A 40 -12.48 4.22 12.80
C ARG A 40 -12.69 3.26 13.97
N GLN A 41 -11.75 2.35 14.22
CA GLN A 41 -11.79 1.49 15.41
C GLN A 41 -11.69 2.30 16.70
N ALA A 42 -10.83 3.32 16.77
CA ALA A 42 -10.73 4.22 17.93
C ALA A 42 -12.06 4.94 18.21
N CYS A 43 -12.83 5.29 17.19
CA CYS A 43 -14.15 5.89 17.33
C CYS A 43 -15.22 4.91 17.85
N SER A 44 -14.98 3.59 17.78
CA SER A 44 -16.01 2.61 18.14
C SER A 44 -16.25 2.54 19.65
N PRO A 45 -17.52 2.41 20.11
CA PRO A 45 -17.81 2.24 21.54
C PRO A 45 -17.12 1.03 22.14
N THR A 46 -16.96 -0.04 21.36
CA THR A 46 -16.29 -1.28 21.81
C THR A 46 -14.81 -1.03 22.11
N ALA A 47 -14.09 -0.30 21.25
CA ALA A 47 -12.70 0.06 21.51
C ALA A 47 -12.58 0.99 22.71
N GLN A 48 -13.45 2.02 22.79
CA GLN A 48 -13.47 2.93 23.93
C GLN A 48 -13.69 2.18 25.25
N GLN A 49 -14.65 1.28 25.30
CA GLN A 49 -14.89 0.47 26.50
C GLN A 49 -13.71 -0.45 26.84
N ARG A 50 -13.08 -1.07 25.84
CA ARG A 50 -11.96 -1.98 26.02
C ARG A 50 -10.71 -1.28 26.55
N PHE A 51 -10.35 -0.13 25.98
CA PHE A 51 -9.07 0.55 26.27
C PHE A 51 -9.17 1.66 27.29
N LEU A 52 -10.33 2.31 27.43
CA LEU A 52 -10.53 3.40 28.36
C LEU A 52 -11.31 2.97 29.62
N GLY A 53 -12.00 1.85 29.59
CA GLY A 53 -12.77 1.32 30.73
C GLY A 53 -13.75 2.35 31.28
N LYS A 54 -13.58 2.76 32.53
CA LYS A 54 -14.44 3.75 33.17
C LYS A 54 -14.40 5.14 32.51
N ARG A 55 -13.35 5.45 31.74
CA ARG A 55 -13.19 6.71 31.00
C ARG A 55 -13.80 6.66 29.59
N ALA A 56 -14.44 5.54 29.18
CA ALA A 56 -14.97 5.36 27.84
C ALA A 56 -15.93 6.49 27.37
N GLY A 57 -16.65 7.13 28.26
CA GLY A 57 -17.54 8.24 27.90
C GLY A 57 -16.90 9.64 28.03
N SER A 58 -15.63 9.75 28.40
CA SER A 58 -14.99 11.04 28.65
C SER A 58 -14.37 11.68 27.41
N LEU A 59 -14.30 10.97 26.27
CA LEU A 59 -13.82 11.48 25.00
C LEU A 59 -14.94 11.50 23.95
N ALA A 60 -14.92 12.52 23.09
CA ALA A 60 -15.77 12.61 21.92
C ALA A 60 -14.87 12.61 20.67
N PHE A 61 -15.07 11.67 19.78
CA PHE A 61 -14.25 11.44 18.60
C PHE A 61 -14.94 11.99 17.36
N PHE A 62 -14.29 12.89 16.66
CA PHE A 62 -14.75 13.51 15.42
C PHE A 62 -13.87 13.03 14.27
N TYR A 63 -14.32 11.99 13.55
CA TYR A 63 -13.59 11.42 12.42
C TYR A 63 -13.82 12.26 11.17
N VAL A 64 -12.76 12.81 10.62
CA VAL A 64 -12.74 13.66 9.43
C VAL A 64 -11.98 12.93 8.33
N ASP A 65 -12.69 12.44 7.32
CA ASP A 65 -12.09 11.92 6.09
C ASP A 65 -11.80 13.10 5.17
N CYS A 66 -10.53 13.47 5.04
CA CYS A 66 -10.13 14.63 4.24
C CYS A 66 -10.37 14.43 2.74
N ASN A 67 -10.51 13.20 2.25
CA ASN A 67 -10.92 12.94 0.87
C ASN A 67 -12.35 13.42 0.59
N LEU A 68 -13.17 13.62 1.61
CA LEU A 68 -14.53 14.14 1.49
C LEU A 68 -14.61 15.68 1.54
N MET A 69 -13.48 16.38 1.56
CA MET A 69 -13.47 17.83 1.40
C MET A 69 -14.01 18.21 0.01
N LEU A 70 -14.99 19.11 -0.04
CA LEU A 70 -15.59 19.55 -1.30
C LEU A 70 -14.62 20.40 -2.15
N THR A 71 -13.77 21.17 -1.47
CA THR A 71 -12.67 21.94 -2.06
C THR A 71 -11.46 21.82 -1.16
N LEU A 72 -10.27 21.75 -1.77
CA LEU A 72 -9.01 21.78 -1.03
C LEU A 72 -8.64 23.23 -0.72
N SER A 73 -9.33 23.78 0.26
CA SER A 73 -9.24 25.16 0.75
C SER A 73 -9.45 25.21 2.25
N GLU A 74 -9.09 26.33 2.88
CA GLU A 74 -9.37 26.58 4.29
C GLU A 74 -10.85 26.36 4.65
N GLN A 75 -11.74 26.93 3.83
CA GLN A 75 -13.19 26.75 4.01
C GLN A 75 -13.62 25.29 3.90
N GLY A 76 -13.12 24.55 2.91
CA GLY A 76 -13.43 23.14 2.73
C GLY A 76 -12.93 22.26 3.88
N PHE A 77 -11.76 22.61 4.47
CA PHE A 77 -11.24 21.90 5.62
C PHE A 77 -12.10 22.14 6.88
N TYR A 78 -12.44 23.39 7.16
CA TYR A 78 -13.28 23.71 8.32
C TYR A 78 -14.71 23.20 8.15
N GLU A 79 -15.23 23.21 6.91
CA GLU A 79 -16.53 22.59 6.59
C GLU A 79 -16.53 21.10 6.93
N ALA A 80 -15.55 20.34 6.44
CA ALA A 80 -15.45 18.90 6.67
C ALA A 80 -15.33 18.57 8.17
N ALA A 81 -14.53 19.33 8.91
CA ALA A 81 -14.39 19.16 10.35
C ALA A 81 -15.72 19.44 11.11
N LEU A 82 -16.41 20.53 10.80
CA LEU A 82 -17.68 20.86 11.43
C LEU A 82 -18.82 19.94 11.03
N ARG A 83 -18.85 19.46 9.79
CA ARG A 83 -19.80 18.45 9.33
C ARG A 83 -19.67 17.15 10.13
N SER A 84 -18.42 16.70 10.36
CA SER A 84 -18.14 15.56 11.22
C SER A 84 -18.59 15.81 12.66
N ALA A 85 -18.28 16.98 13.20
CA ALA A 85 -18.65 17.37 14.56
C ALA A 85 -20.18 17.37 14.74
N LEU A 86 -20.94 17.96 13.82
CA LEU A 86 -22.40 17.98 13.84
C LEU A 86 -23.01 16.58 13.78
N ALA A 87 -22.48 15.70 12.93
CA ALA A 87 -22.93 14.32 12.86
C ALA A 87 -22.74 13.60 14.20
N GLU A 88 -21.60 13.77 14.82
CA GLU A 88 -21.25 13.09 16.06
C GLU A 88 -22.03 13.63 17.26
N VAL A 89 -22.19 14.96 17.42
CA VAL A 89 -22.97 15.51 18.54
C VAL A 89 -24.44 15.10 18.47
N LYS A 90 -25.02 14.97 17.26
CA LYS A 90 -26.36 14.39 17.06
C LYS A 90 -26.41 12.93 17.50
N ARG A 91 -25.39 12.14 17.16
CA ARG A 91 -25.28 10.73 17.56
C ARG A 91 -25.12 10.57 19.08
N LEU A 92 -24.40 11.48 19.71
CA LEU A 92 -24.18 11.48 21.16
C LEU A 92 -25.44 11.89 21.94
N GLY A 93 -26.46 12.43 21.30
CA GLY A 93 -27.71 12.86 21.97
C GLY A 93 -27.52 14.00 22.94
N VAL A 94 -26.62 14.95 22.64
CA VAL A 94 -26.40 16.14 23.47
C VAL A 94 -27.60 17.09 23.46
N ALA A 95 -27.56 18.13 24.32
CA ALA A 95 -28.61 19.12 24.39
C ALA A 95 -28.90 19.77 23.02
N GLN A 96 -30.17 19.89 22.67
CA GLN A 96 -30.64 20.40 21.37
C GLN A 96 -30.06 21.82 21.09
N ALA A 97 -29.96 22.66 22.11
CA ALA A 97 -29.39 24.00 22.00
C ALA A 97 -27.95 24.00 21.51
N LEU A 98 -27.12 23.02 21.94
CA LEU A 98 -25.74 22.85 21.45
C LEU A 98 -25.73 22.46 19.97
N VAL A 99 -26.62 21.54 19.57
CA VAL A 99 -26.74 21.13 18.17
C VAL A 99 -27.14 22.31 17.28
N GLU A 100 -28.11 23.10 17.68
CA GLU A 100 -28.59 24.28 16.93
C GLU A 100 -27.50 25.32 16.79
N ARG A 101 -26.76 25.60 17.87
CA ARG A 101 -25.63 26.54 17.83
C ARG A 101 -24.54 26.09 16.88
N LEU A 102 -24.14 24.83 16.94
CA LEU A 102 -23.14 24.28 16.03
C LEU A 102 -23.65 24.26 14.58
N GLN A 103 -24.93 24.05 14.36
CA GLN A 103 -25.54 24.10 13.04
C GLN A 103 -25.53 25.52 12.45
N ASP A 104 -25.80 26.53 13.26
CA ASP A 104 -25.68 27.94 12.86
C ASP A 104 -24.25 28.31 12.46
N LEU A 105 -23.26 27.88 13.27
CA LEU A 105 -21.85 28.10 12.98
C LEU A 105 -21.39 27.35 11.71
N TYR A 106 -21.89 26.13 11.50
CA TYR A 106 -21.64 25.39 10.26
C TYR A 106 -22.18 26.15 9.03
N HIS A 107 -23.40 26.67 9.09
CA HIS A 107 -23.96 27.49 7.99
C HIS A 107 -23.11 28.73 7.70
N LYS A 108 -22.57 29.40 8.71
CA LYS A 108 -21.67 30.56 8.56
C LYS A 108 -20.34 30.18 7.89
N VAL A 109 -19.89 28.91 8.03
CA VAL A 109 -18.71 28.41 7.31
C VAL A 109 -19.07 28.06 5.86
N VAL A 110 -20.21 27.45 5.61
CA VAL A 110 -20.65 27.05 4.27
C VAL A 110 -21.02 28.23 3.38
N GLU A 111 -21.78 29.20 3.95
CA GLU A 111 -22.27 30.39 3.24
C GLU A 111 -21.81 31.67 3.97
N PRO A 112 -20.50 31.99 3.96
CA PRO A 112 -19.98 33.13 4.69
C PRO A 112 -20.35 34.44 3.99
N SER A 113 -20.90 35.40 4.76
CA SER A 113 -21.12 36.77 4.26
C SER A 113 -19.81 37.57 4.13
N SER A 114 -18.73 37.07 4.72
CA SER A 114 -17.37 37.59 4.62
C SER A 114 -16.35 36.46 4.78
N PRO A 115 -15.22 36.46 4.07
CA PRO A 115 -14.17 35.44 4.23
C PRO A 115 -13.66 35.31 5.67
N PHE A 116 -13.65 36.39 6.43
CA PHE A 116 -13.22 36.36 7.85
C PHE A 116 -14.15 35.56 8.75
N LEU A 117 -15.40 35.34 8.36
CA LEU A 117 -16.34 34.54 9.14
C LEU A 117 -16.00 33.06 9.14
N VAL A 118 -15.29 32.57 8.13
CA VAL A 118 -14.94 31.16 8.02
C VAL A 118 -14.08 30.71 9.22
N PRO A 119 -12.86 31.24 9.43
CA PRO A 119 -12.06 30.85 10.59
C PRO A 119 -12.69 31.26 11.92
N LEU A 120 -13.39 32.41 11.99
CA LEU A 120 -14.03 32.86 13.22
C LEU A 120 -15.15 31.90 13.66
N SER A 121 -16.01 31.47 12.74
CA SER A 121 -17.11 30.54 13.05
C SER A 121 -16.58 29.14 13.40
N PHE A 122 -15.51 28.69 12.71
CA PHE A 122 -14.83 27.45 13.08
C PHE A 122 -14.27 27.54 14.50
N ASN A 123 -13.56 28.61 14.83
CA ASN A 123 -12.99 28.80 16.16
C ASN A 123 -14.09 28.84 17.23
N GLU A 124 -15.18 29.56 16.99
CA GLU A 124 -16.32 29.58 17.92
C GLU A 124 -16.95 28.20 18.11
N ALA A 125 -17.02 27.39 17.05
CA ALA A 125 -17.50 26.02 17.16
C ALA A 125 -16.59 25.12 18.00
N ILE A 126 -15.26 25.26 17.85
CA ILE A 126 -14.30 24.53 18.70
C ILE A 126 -14.40 24.97 20.15
N VAL A 127 -14.53 26.30 20.41
CA VAL A 127 -14.79 26.84 21.76
C VAL A 127 -16.05 26.20 22.35
N THR A 128 -17.15 26.24 21.62
CA THR A 128 -18.45 25.69 22.04
C THR A 128 -18.34 24.19 22.37
N LEU A 129 -17.67 23.42 21.52
CA LEU A 129 -17.45 21.99 21.78
C LEU A 129 -16.60 21.77 23.03
N SER A 130 -15.51 22.51 23.18
CA SER A 130 -14.56 22.33 24.30
C SER A 130 -15.16 22.72 25.65
N GLU A 131 -16.04 23.73 25.69
CA GLU A 131 -16.63 24.26 26.93
C GLU A 131 -17.97 23.60 27.30
N GLU A 132 -18.82 23.24 26.30
CA GLU A 132 -20.19 22.81 26.57
C GLU A 132 -20.41 21.29 26.43
N LEU A 133 -19.50 20.55 25.73
CA LEU A 133 -19.70 19.10 25.49
C LEU A 133 -19.47 18.27 26.77
N GLY A 134 -18.67 18.77 27.71
CA GLY A 134 -18.31 18.04 28.94
C GLY A 134 -17.45 16.79 28.68
N ARG A 135 -16.82 16.72 27.53
CA ARG A 135 -15.93 15.63 27.10
C ARG A 135 -14.71 16.19 26.41
N ARG A 136 -13.59 15.48 26.46
CA ARG A 136 -12.41 15.82 25.66
C ARG A 136 -12.75 15.70 24.18
N VAL A 137 -12.49 16.73 23.42
CA VAL A 137 -12.71 16.83 21.99
C VAL A 137 -11.51 16.23 21.26
N VAL A 138 -11.73 15.23 20.41
CA VAL A 138 -10.68 14.56 19.65
C VAL A 138 -11.04 14.58 18.16
N PHE A 139 -10.30 15.37 17.37
CA PHE A 139 -10.42 15.32 15.91
C PHE A 139 -9.42 14.32 15.33
N LEU A 140 -9.92 13.38 14.49
CA LEU A 140 -9.07 12.42 13.79
C LEU A 140 -9.12 12.77 12.30
N PHE A 141 -8.03 13.35 11.80
CA PHE A 141 -7.87 13.72 10.39
C PHE A 141 -7.26 12.55 9.63
N ASP A 142 -8.09 11.85 8.87
CA ASP A 142 -7.68 10.76 7.99
C ASP A 142 -7.35 11.30 6.58
N GLU A 143 -6.40 10.65 5.87
CA GLU A 143 -5.91 11.10 4.56
C GLU A 143 -5.45 12.57 4.58
N PHE A 144 -4.69 12.93 5.62
CA PHE A 144 -4.30 14.31 5.90
C PHE A 144 -3.13 14.81 5.06
N ASP A 145 -2.54 13.97 4.21
CA ASP A 145 -1.38 14.29 3.38
C ASP A 145 -1.61 15.51 2.46
N ASP A 146 -2.69 15.48 1.68
CA ASP A 146 -3.01 16.55 0.72
C ASP A 146 -3.39 17.86 1.41
N PRO A 147 -4.28 17.88 2.43
CA PRO A 147 -4.53 19.09 3.20
C PRO A 147 -3.26 19.68 3.79
N PHE A 148 -2.41 18.86 4.42
CA PHE A 148 -1.18 19.36 5.05
C PHE A 148 -0.18 19.92 4.05
N ALA A 149 -0.07 19.34 2.86
CA ALA A 149 0.85 19.79 1.81
C ALA A 149 0.37 21.04 1.05
N ARG A 150 -0.94 21.33 1.01
CA ARG A 150 -1.50 22.29 0.06
C ARG A 150 -2.32 23.42 0.68
N LEU A 151 -2.77 23.30 1.93
CA LEU A 151 -3.46 24.39 2.61
C LEU A 151 -2.46 25.43 3.11
N ASP A 152 -2.94 26.65 3.30
CA ASP A 152 -2.15 27.73 3.87
C ASP A 152 -1.73 27.35 5.32
N GLY A 153 -0.48 27.60 5.67
CA GLY A 153 0.07 27.31 6.99
C GLY A 153 -0.70 27.96 8.14
N ARG A 154 -1.44 29.04 7.86
CA ARG A 154 -2.30 29.70 8.83
C ARG A 154 -3.44 28.82 9.35
N VAL A 155 -3.92 27.86 8.57
CA VAL A 155 -4.90 26.87 9.03
C VAL A 155 -4.32 26.04 10.18
N PHE A 156 -3.09 25.58 10.03
CA PHE A 156 -2.39 24.76 11.03
C PHE A 156 -1.99 25.56 12.25
N LEU A 157 -1.53 26.80 12.06
CA LEU A 157 -1.25 27.72 13.16
C LEU A 157 -2.52 28.02 13.97
N ASN A 158 -3.68 28.17 13.32
CA ASN A 158 -4.96 28.34 14.00
C ASN A 158 -5.32 27.11 14.85
N LEU A 159 -5.16 25.89 14.31
CA LEU A 159 -5.35 24.66 15.07
C LEU A 159 -4.40 24.57 16.27
N ARG A 160 -3.12 24.95 16.09
CA ARG A 160 -2.14 25.02 17.17
C ARG A 160 -2.59 25.98 18.27
N ALA A 161 -2.99 27.20 17.91
CA ALA A 161 -3.46 28.21 18.86
C ALA A 161 -4.71 27.74 19.64
N LEU A 162 -5.64 27.05 19.00
CA LEU A 162 -6.79 26.43 19.67
C LEU A 162 -6.36 25.34 20.66
N ARG A 163 -5.41 24.49 20.26
CA ARG A 163 -4.85 23.46 21.16
C ARG A 163 -4.16 24.10 22.38
N ASP A 164 -3.36 25.14 22.17
CA ASP A 164 -2.68 25.84 23.26
C ASP A 164 -3.68 26.50 24.23
N LYS A 165 -4.79 27.00 23.70
CA LYS A 165 -5.85 27.60 24.52
C LYS A 165 -6.61 26.59 25.36
N TYR A 166 -6.95 25.43 24.81
CA TYR A 166 -7.79 24.42 25.46
C TYR A 166 -7.03 23.27 26.10
N GLY A 167 -5.72 23.21 25.92
CA GLY A 167 -4.86 22.19 26.52
C GLY A 167 -5.39 20.78 26.25
N ASP A 168 -5.36 19.93 27.25
CA ASP A 168 -5.76 18.53 27.20
C ASP A 168 -7.23 18.28 26.80
N SER A 169 -8.06 19.33 26.78
CA SER A 169 -9.48 19.23 26.39
C SER A 169 -9.69 19.13 24.89
N LEU A 170 -8.68 19.47 24.07
CA LEU A 170 -8.73 19.42 22.60
C LEU A 170 -7.52 18.67 22.07
N CYS A 171 -7.71 17.53 21.42
CA CYS A 171 -6.64 16.73 20.82
C CYS A 171 -6.83 16.56 19.33
N PHE A 172 -5.72 16.45 18.63
CA PHE A 172 -5.69 16.13 17.21
C PHE A 172 -4.98 14.79 16.98
N VAL A 173 -5.52 13.99 16.08
CA VAL A 173 -4.86 12.82 15.51
C VAL A 173 -4.76 13.03 14.00
N THR A 174 -3.57 12.87 13.45
CA THR A 174 -3.35 12.92 12.00
C THR A 174 -2.99 11.53 11.47
N ALA A 175 -3.48 11.15 10.29
CA ALA A 175 -3.07 9.94 9.59
C ALA A 175 -2.50 10.31 8.23
N THR A 176 -1.22 9.97 8.02
CA THR A 176 -0.43 10.37 6.86
C THR A 176 0.43 9.24 6.31
N GLY A 177 0.89 9.36 5.06
CA GLY A 177 1.82 8.43 4.42
C GLY A 177 3.29 8.64 4.81
N ALA A 178 3.63 9.83 5.32
CA ALA A 178 4.97 10.20 5.80
C ALA A 178 4.84 11.06 7.06
N GLU A 179 5.93 11.23 7.78
CA GLU A 179 5.96 12.12 8.94
C GLU A 179 5.61 13.56 8.52
N LEU A 180 4.84 14.27 9.36
CA LEU A 180 4.46 15.66 9.08
C LEU A 180 5.69 16.55 8.86
N ASN A 181 6.76 16.33 9.64
CA ASN A 181 8.01 17.07 9.51
C ASN A 181 8.70 16.91 8.17
N GLU A 182 8.56 15.75 7.51
CA GLU A 182 9.12 15.51 6.17
C GLU A 182 8.38 16.32 5.07
N ARG A 183 7.15 16.77 5.35
CA ARG A 183 6.28 17.50 4.42
C ARG A 183 5.99 18.92 4.85
N CYS A 184 6.56 19.36 5.97
CA CYS A 184 6.32 20.67 6.54
C CYS A 184 6.79 21.79 5.61
N GLN A 185 5.91 22.74 5.32
CA GLN A 185 6.21 23.91 4.51
C GLN A 185 5.98 25.19 5.34
N GLY A 186 7.07 25.85 5.70
CA GLY A 186 7.04 27.10 6.42
C GLY A 186 6.92 26.97 7.94
N PRO A 187 7.18 28.07 8.66
CA PRO A 187 7.22 28.10 10.11
C PRO A 187 5.85 27.84 10.76
N GLU A 188 4.76 28.28 10.14
CA GLU A 188 3.40 28.11 10.67
C GLU A 188 3.00 26.62 10.76
N ALA A 189 3.34 25.84 9.73
CA ALA A 189 3.10 24.40 9.75
C ALA A 189 4.05 23.68 10.72
N ALA A 190 5.29 24.17 10.89
CA ALA A 190 6.24 23.59 11.82
C ALA A 190 5.76 23.63 13.28
N GLU A 191 5.14 24.73 13.71
CA GLU A 191 4.56 24.84 15.04
C GLU A 191 3.42 23.83 15.28
N PHE A 192 2.64 23.54 14.26
CA PHE A 192 1.62 22.49 14.36
C PHE A 192 2.23 21.09 14.47
N CYS A 193 3.34 20.83 13.75
CA CYS A 193 4.04 19.55 13.82
C CYS A 193 4.59 19.24 15.21
N GLU A 194 4.97 20.25 16.00
CA GLU A 194 5.46 20.08 17.37
C GLU A 194 4.44 19.37 18.29
N LEU A 195 3.13 19.51 18.01
CA LEU A 195 2.08 18.83 18.76
C LEU A 195 2.21 17.30 18.75
N PHE A 196 2.88 16.75 17.75
CA PHE A 196 2.96 15.32 17.51
C PHE A 196 4.35 14.74 17.77
N ALA A 197 5.34 15.58 18.11
CA ALA A 197 6.76 15.18 18.17
C ALA A 197 7.02 14.00 19.12
N GLU A 198 6.29 13.91 20.23
CA GLU A 198 6.46 12.86 21.23
C GLU A 198 5.62 11.60 20.94
N HIS A 199 4.59 11.72 20.11
CA HIS A 199 3.61 10.66 19.87
C HIS A 199 3.40 10.37 18.39
N VAL A 200 4.40 9.71 17.78
CA VAL A 200 4.31 9.18 16.42
C VAL A 200 4.10 7.68 16.48
N LEU A 201 3.02 7.19 15.89
CA LEU A 201 2.71 5.77 15.76
C LEU A 201 2.95 5.33 14.31
N TYR A 202 3.94 4.49 14.12
CA TYR A 202 4.19 3.87 12.82
C TYR A 202 3.42 2.57 12.71
N LEU A 203 2.58 2.43 11.65
CA LEU A 203 1.93 1.17 11.33
C LEU A 203 2.75 0.43 10.28
N GLY A 204 3.18 -0.76 10.64
CA GLY A 204 3.70 -1.76 9.71
C GLY A 204 2.60 -2.73 9.27
N GLY A 205 2.99 -3.90 8.78
CA GLY A 205 2.04 -4.99 8.56
C GLY A 205 1.39 -5.47 9.85
N LEU A 206 0.24 -6.13 9.73
CA LEU A 206 -0.44 -6.79 10.83
C LEU A 206 0.47 -7.88 11.44
N ASP A 207 0.33 -8.12 12.73
CA ASP A 207 0.95 -9.30 13.32
C ASP A 207 0.37 -10.60 12.73
N LEU A 208 1.06 -11.73 12.96
CA LEU A 208 0.69 -12.99 12.32
C LEU A 208 -0.71 -13.47 12.73
N ASP A 209 -1.13 -13.22 13.96
CA ASP A 209 -2.44 -13.68 14.44
C ASP A 209 -3.56 -12.79 13.93
N GLU A 210 -3.35 -11.48 13.92
CA GLU A 210 -4.26 -10.51 13.29
C GLU A 210 -4.41 -10.79 11.79
N ALA A 211 -3.30 -10.98 11.07
CA ALA A 211 -3.29 -11.28 9.65
C ALA A 211 -4.02 -12.59 9.33
N ARG A 212 -3.83 -13.66 10.14
CA ARG A 212 -4.58 -14.92 10.02
C ARG A 212 -6.08 -14.72 10.19
N GLN A 213 -6.48 -13.88 11.16
CA GLN A 213 -7.90 -13.59 11.38
C GLN A 213 -8.51 -12.83 10.19
N VAL A 214 -7.79 -11.87 9.63
CA VAL A 214 -8.22 -11.13 8.43
C VAL A 214 -8.40 -12.07 7.24
N VAL A 215 -7.40 -12.92 6.94
CA VAL A 215 -7.48 -13.90 5.84
C VAL A 215 -8.67 -14.83 6.01
N LYS A 216 -8.87 -15.38 7.22
CA LYS A 216 -10.02 -16.24 7.53
C LYS A 216 -11.35 -15.49 7.41
N GLY A 217 -11.40 -14.22 7.81
CA GLY A 217 -12.58 -13.37 7.68
C GLY A 217 -12.99 -13.21 6.21
N ILE A 218 -12.05 -12.81 5.35
CA ILE A 218 -12.28 -12.64 3.91
C ILE A 218 -12.76 -13.96 3.26
N ALA A 219 -12.11 -15.09 3.59
CA ALA A 219 -12.50 -16.38 3.03
C ALA A 219 -13.92 -16.79 3.44
N ARG A 220 -14.30 -16.56 4.71
CA ARG A 220 -15.65 -16.86 5.23
C ARG A 220 -16.75 -16.01 4.59
N GLU A 221 -16.49 -14.74 4.30
CA GLU A 221 -17.43 -13.87 3.58
C GLU A 221 -17.76 -14.42 2.19
N GLU A 222 -16.80 -15.10 1.56
CA GLU A 222 -16.96 -15.79 0.27
C GLU A 222 -17.40 -17.27 0.41
N GLY A 223 -17.74 -17.71 1.62
CA GLY A 223 -18.23 -19.05 1.90
C GLY A 223 -17.17 -20.15 1.84
N LEU A 224 -15.88 -19.82 1.97
CA LEU A 224 -14.76 -20.73 1.90
C LEU A 224 -14.03 -20.84 3.25
N GLU A 225 -13.47 -22.02 3.51
CA GLU A 225 -12.52 -22.25 4.59
C GLU A 225 -11.14 -22.56 4.00
N LEU A 226 -10.17 -21.70 4.32
CA LEU A 226 -8.77 -21.91 3.97
C LEU A 226 -8.10 -22.79 5.00
N ASP A 227 -7.26 -23.72 4.55
CA ASP A 227 -6.44 -24.53 5.43
C ASP A 227 -5.20 -23.76 5.92
N ARG A 228 -4.38 -24.44 6.74
CA ARG A 228 -3.19 -23.84 7.35
C ARG A 228 -2.17 -23.42 6.28
N ASP A 229 -1.93 -24.25 5.30
CA ASP A 229 -0.88 -24.03 4.29
C ASP A 229 -1.28 -22.91 3.34
N GLU A 230 -2.56 -22.81 3.00
CA GLU A 230 -3.14 -21.71 2.23
C GLU A 230 -3.00 -20.36 2.96
N ILE A 231 -3.26 -20.35 4.26
CA ILE A 231 -3.10 -19.13 5.09
C ILE A 231 -1.62 -18.76 5.20
N GLU A 232 -0.72 -19.69 5.52
CA GLU A 232 0.71 -19.42 5.62
C GLU A 232 1.30 -18.96 4.28
N PHE A 233 0.81 -19.48 3.16
CA PHE A 233 1.16 -18.99 1.83
C PHE A 233 0.80 -17.51 1.68
N VAL A 234 -0.45 -17.11 2.02
CA VAL A 234 -0.88 -15.71 1.94
C VAL A 234 0.00 -14.83 2.84
N LEU A 235 0.25 -15.24 4.07
CA LEU A 235 1.07 -14.48 5.01
C LEU A 235 2.50 -14.27 4.51
N LYS A 236 3.11 -15.30 3.96
CA LYS A 236 4.47 -15.24 3.41
C LYS A 236 4.58 -14.30 2.21
N GLN A 237 3.58 -14.34 1.32
CA GLN A 237 3.53 -13.46 0.16
C GLN A 237 3.34 -11.99 0.54
N THR A 238 2.56 -11.70 1.58
CA THR A 238 2.08 -10.37 1.91
C THR A 238 2.76 -9.72 3.10
N GLY A 239 3.40 -10.51 3.98
CA GLY A 239 4.04 -10.01 5.21
C GLY A 239 3.13 -9.21 6.13
N GLY A 240 1.83 -9.48 6.11
CA GLY A 240 0.84 -8.76 6.94
C GLY A 240 0.36 -7.43 6.35
N HIS A 241 0.82 -7.01 5.16
CA HIS A 241 0.32 -5.80 4.51
C HIS A 241 -1.16 -5.98 4.12
N LEU A 242 -2.05 -5.17 4.68
CA LEU A 242 -3.50 -5.38 4.61
C LEU A 242 -4.04 -5.38 3.16
N GLY A 243 -3.60 -4.44 2.33
CA GLY A 243 -4.01 -4.39 0.91
C GLY A 243 -3.55 -5.62 0.12
N LEU A 244 -2.32 -6.10 0.37
CA LEU A 244 -1.82 -7.33 -0.24
C LEU A 244 -2.52 -8.57 0.32
N LEU A 245 -2.84 -8.63 1.63
CA LEU A 245 -3.64 -9.72 2.21
C LEU A 245 -4.97 -9.87 1.48
N GLN A 246 -5.67 -8.77 1.26
CA GLN A 246 -6.94 -8.77 0.52
C GLN A 246 -6.76 -9.24 -0.93
N ALA A 247 -5.79 -8.69 -1.64
CA ALA A 247 -5.54 -9.01 -3.05
C ALA A 247 -5.13 -10.48 -3.24
N VAL A 248 -4.18 -10.98 -2.44
CA VAL A 248 -3.68 -12.35 -2.54
C VAL A 248 -4.75 -13.37 -2.12
N THR A 249 -5.50 -13.09 -1.05
CA THR A 249 -6.61 -13.95 -0.62
C THR A 249 -7.68 -14.03 -1.72
N ALA A 250 -8.01 -12.93 -2.38
CA ALA A 250 -8.96 -12.94 -3.50
C ALA A 250 -8.47 -13.76 -4.69
N VAL A 251 -7.17 -13.73 -5.01
CA VAL A 251 -6.56 -14.59 -6.04
C VAL A 251 -6.70 -16.06 -5.65
N LEU A 252 -6.34 -16.39 -4.40
CA LEU A 252 -6.41 -17.78 -3.91
C LEU A 252 -7.84 -18.31 -3.93
N ILE A 253 -8.83 -17.52 -3.50
CA ILE A 253 -10.26 -17.87 -3.53
C ILE A 253 -10.71 -18.15 -4.97
N ARG A 254 -10.36 -17.31 -5.93
CA ARG A 254 -10.71 -17.52 -7.34
C ARG A 254 -10.14 -18.82 -7.90
N VAL A 255 -8.90 -19.13 -7.56
CA VAL A 255 -8.25 -20.38 -7.99
C VAL A 255 -8.89 -21.60 -7.32
N ALA A 256 -9.15 -21.51 -6.01
CA ALA A 256 -9.78 -22.59 -5.24
C ALA A 256 -11.22 -22.88 -5.69
N ALA A 257 -12.00 -21.86 -6.03
CA ALA A 257 -13.36 -22.02 -6.55
C ALA A 257 -13.41 -22.72 -7.92
N GLY A 258 -12.33 -22.65 -8.71
CA GLY A 258 -12.21 -23.32 -10.00
C GLY A 258 -11.60 -24.73 -9.93
N ALA A 259 -11.07 -25.17 -8.78
CA ALA A 259 -10.34 -26.42 -8.64
C ALA A 259 -11.18 -27.50 -7.90
N PRO A 260 -11.10 -28.78 -8.30
CA PRO A 260 -11.67 -29.87 -7.52
C PRO A 260 -11.02 -29.98 -6.14
N ALA A 261 -11.80 -30.35 -5.12
CA ALA A 261 -11.37 -30.38 -3.72
C ALA A 261 -10.13 -31.26 -3.41
N ASN A 262 -9.80 -32.21 -4.29
CA ASN A 262 -8.64 -33.11 -4.18
C ASN A 262 -7.33 -32.55 -4.79
N LEU A 263 -7.32 -31.28 -5.29
CA LEU A 263 -6.17 -30.67 -5.96
C LEU A 263 -5.70 -29.36 -5.27
N ARG A 264 -5.81 -29.26 -3.96
CA ARG A 264 -5.44 -28.05 -3.19
C ARG A 264 -3.96 -27.64 -3.35
N GLU A 265 -3.02 -28.58 -3.35
CA GLU A 265 -1.61 -28.30 -3.62
C GLU A 265 -1.41 -27.68 -5.02
N HIS A 266 -2.19 -28.14 -6.00
CA HIS A 266 -2.19 -27.57 -7.33
C HIS A 266 -2.74 -26.13 -7.35
N SER A 267 -3.69 -25.82 -6.48
CA SER A 267 -4.26 -24.47 -6.32
C SER A 267 -3.22 -23.46 -5.83
N LEU A 268 -2.34 -23.82 -4.89
CA LEU A 268 -1.27 -22.95 -4.41
C LEU A 268 -0.23 -22.65 -5.51
N ALA A 269 0.14 -23.66 -6.31
CA ALA A 269 1.05 -23.46 -7.45
C ALA A 269 0.44 -22.56 -8.52
N MET A 270 -0.84 -22.75 -8.84
CA MET A 270 -1.57 -21.89 -9.77
C MET A 270 -1.73 -20.46 -9.22
N ALA A 271 -2.08 -20.32 -7.95
CA ALA A 271 -2.18 -19.01 -7.31
C ALA A 271 -0.85 -18.27 -7.40
N ARG A 272 0.28 -18.91 -7.05
CA ARG A 272 1.61 -18.34 -7.16
C ARG A 272 1.92 -17.83 -8.56
N GLN A 273 1.59 -18.60 -9.59
CA GLN A 273 1.81 -18.20 -10.99
C GLN A 273 0.96 -16.99 -11.40
N GLN A 274 -0.26 -16.85 -10.82
CA GLN A 274 -1.14 -15.72 -11.14
C GLN A 274 -0.79 -14.44 -10.41
N LEU A 275 -0.15 -14.51 -9.23
CA LEU A 275 0.13 -13.33 -8.40
C LEU A 275 0.94 -12.25 -9.13
N ASP A 276 1.97 -12.64 -9.88
CA ASP A 276 2.84 -11.69 -10.60
C ASP A 276 2.12 -10.98 -11.75
N SER A 277 1.07 -11.57 -12.30
CA SER A 277 0.26 -11.00 -13.38
C SER A 277 -1.03 -10.34 -12.90
N ASP A 278 -1.44 -10.56 -11.64
CA ASP A 278 -2.68 -9.99 -11.10
C ASP A 278 -2.60 -8.47 -10.98
N GLY A 279 -3.61 -7.78 -11.54
CA GLY A 279 -3.65 -6.33 -11.62
C GLY A 279 -3.74 -5.66 -10.24
N HIS A 280 -4.47 -6.24 -9.28
CA HIS A 280 -4.60 -5.68 -7.93
C HIS A 280 -3.30 -5.82 -7.15
N VAL A 281 -2.67 -7.00 -7.18
CA VAL A 281 -1.37 -7.25 -6.54
C VAL A 281 -0.30 -6.28 -7.08
N ARG A 282 -0.24 -6.11 -8.40
CA ARG A 282 0.71 -5.17 -9.02
C ARG A 282 0.45 -3.73 -8.62
N THR A 283 -0.82 -3.32 -8.58
CA THR A 283 -1.21 -1.97 -8.16
C THR A 283 -0.82 -1.70 -6.71
N GLU A 284 -1.03 -2.65 -5.80
CA GLU A 284 -0.62 -2.50 -4.39
C GLU A 284 0.90 -2.39 -4.24
N CYS A 285 1.67 -3.23 -4.93
CA CYS A 285 3.13 -3.12 -4.93
C CYS A 285 3.63 -1.79 -5.53
N SER A 286 2.97 -1.29 -6.61
CA SER A 286 3.31 -0.01 -7.23
C SER A 286 3.08 1.16 -6.28
N LYS A 287 1.91 1.21 -5.61
CA LYS A 287 1.61 2.25 -4.61
C LYS A 287 2.64 2.30 -3.49
N LEU A 288 3.03 1.13 -2.97
CA LEU A 288 4.07 1.05 -1.93
C LEU A 288 5.41 1.58 -2.42
N TRP A 289 5.80 1.22 -3.65
CA TRP A 289 7.05 1.68 -4.26
C TRP A 289 7.06 3.19 -4.53
N GLU A 290 5.95 3.74 -5.03
CA GLU A 290 5.81 5.15 -5.36
C GLU A 290 5.79 6.06 -4.11
N GLN A 291 5.40 5.53 -2.95
CA GLN A 291 5.45 6.25 -1.68
C GLN A 291 6.83 6.28 -1.02
N LEU A 292 7.76 5.47 -1.50
CA LEU A 292 9.16 5.53 -1.06
C LEU A 292 9.88 6.69 -1.74
N THR A 293 10.63 7.46 -0.97
CA THR A 293 11.52 8.48 -1.55
C THR A 293 12.59 7.84 -2.43
N PRO A 294 13.24 8.57 -3.34
CA PRO A 294 14.35 8.04 -4.12
C PRO A 294 15.46 7.43 -3.24
N GLU A 295 15.73 8.04 -2.08
CA GLU A 295 16.71 7.58 -1.10
C GLU A 295 16.27 6.27 -0.44
N ASP A 296 14.99 6.15 -0.07
CA ASP A 296 14.41 4.91 0.48
C ASP A 296 14.47 3.77 -0.56
N GLN A 297 14.11 4.08 -1.81
CA GLN A 297 14.18 3.12 -2.92
C GLN A 297 15.62 2.61 -3.10
N GLU A 298 16.59 3.52 -3.12
CA GLU A 298 18.01 3.14 -3.25
C GLU A 298 18.50 2.32 -2.05
N ALA A 299 18.13 2.69 -0.83
CA ALA A 299 18.44 1.94 0.38
C ALA A 299 17.86 0.52 0.34
N LEU A 300 16.58 0.39 -0.07
CA LEU A 300 15.95 -0.92 -0.23
C LEU A 300 16.64 -1.78 -1.29
N LEU A 301 17.04 -1.19 -2.42
CA LEU A 301 17.73 -1.90 -3.48
C LEU A 301 19.13 -2.35 -3.05
N ARG A 302 19.87 -1.51 -2.32
CA ARG A 302 21.16 -1.90 -1.73
C ARG A 302 20.99 -3.06 -0.75
N PHE A 303 19.98 -3.01 0.10
CA PHE A 303 19.65 -4.10 1.02
C PHE A 303 19.38 -5.41 0.27
N LEU A 304 18.54 -5.39 -0.76
CA LEU A 304 18.20 -6.57 -1.57
C LEU A 304 19.40 -7.13 -2.38
N ALA A 305 20.40 -6.30 -2.70
CA ALA A 305 21.61 -6.70 -3.43
C ALA A 305 22.73 -7.22 -2.51
N GLY A 306 22.84 -6.69 -1.29
CA GLY A 306 23.96 -6.97 -0.37
C GLY A 306 23.73 -8.13 0.59
N GLY A 307 22.53 -8.72 0.62
CA GLY A 307 22.19 -9.77 1.58
C GLY A 307 21.95 -9.27 3.02
N GLU A 308 21.59 -10.18 3.89
CA GLU A 308 21.04 -9.96 5.24
C GLU A 308 22.04 -9.40 6.29
N HIS A 309 23.25 -8.96 5.89
CA HIS A 309 24.34 -8.60 6.82
C HIS A 309 24.82 -7.15 6.70
N LEU A 310 24.03 -6.25 6.10
CA LEU A 310 24.40 -4.84 6.10
C LEU A 310 24.09 -4.21 7.47
N PRO A 311 25.01 -3.40 8.04
CA PRO A 311 24.69 -2.64 9.25
C PRO A 311 23.51 -1.69 8.96
N LEU A 312 22.62 -1.53 9.94
CA LEU A 312 21.50 -0.57 9.86
C LEU A 312 22.10 0.85 9.77
N ASP A 313 22.21 1.36 8.55
CA ASP A 313 22.49 2.77 8.32
C ASP A 313 21.22 3.61 8.58
N PRO A 314 21.32 4.95 8.66
CA PRO A 314 20.16 5.81 8.89
C PRO A 314 19.02 5.59 7.89
N ALA A 315 19.32 5.32 6.62
CA ALA A 315 18.32 5.09 5.59
C ALA A 315 17.59 3.75 5.81
N MET A 316 18.28 2.71 6.26
CA MET A 316 17.64 1.44 6.63
C MET A 316 16.76 1.57 7.86
N SER A 317 17.14 2.42 8.83
CA SER A 317 16.31 2.72 9.99
C SER A 317 14.97 3.36 9.59
N VAL A 318 14.94 4.17 8.54
CA VAL A 318 13.71 4.72 7.95
C VAL A 318 12.85 3.61 7.36
N LEU A 319 13.44 2.66 6.62
CA LEU A 319 12.70 1.52 6.06
C LEU A 319 12.09 0.62 7.14
N VAL A 320 12.79 0.45 8.29
CA VAL A 320 12.25 -0.27 9.46
C VAL A 320 11.06 0.50 10.05
N ARG A 321 11.18 1.80 10.27
CA ARG A 321 10.07 2.63 10.76
C ARG A 321 8.86 2.60 9.84
N LYS A 322 9.07 2.65 8.52
CA LYS A 322 8.01 2.53 7.51
C LYS A 322 7.43 1.11 7.38
N GLY A 323 7.95 0.13 8.13
CA GLY A 323 7.49 -1.26 8.09
C GLY A 323 7.84 -2.01 6.81
N ILE A 324 8.78 -1.49 6.00
CA ILE A 324 9.31 -2.17 4.80
C ILE A 324 10.30 -3.27 5.19
N LEU A 325 11.15 -2.98 6.16
CA LEU A 325 12.03 -3.97 6.77
C LEU A 325 11.46 -4.38 8.13
N VAL A 326 11.38 -5.68 8.37
CA VAL A 326 10.87 -6.27 9.61
C VAL A 326 11.93 -7.18 10.22
N GLY A 327 11.98 -7.25 11.55
CA GLY A 327 13.00 -7.98 12.30
C GLY A 327 14.14 -7.08 12.80
N ASN A 328 14.62 -7.35 14.04
CA ASN A 328 15.61 -6.50 14.70
C ASN A 328 17.05 -6.95 14.43
N GLU A 329 17.33 -8.25 14.46
CA GLU A 329 18.70 -8.79 14.32
C GLU A 329 19.05 -9.14 12.86
N SER A 330 18.07 -9.61 12.12
CA SER A 330 18.19 -9.96 10.70
C SER A 330 16.97 -9.41 9.95
N PRO A 331 17.00 -8.12 9.57
CA PRO A 331 15.87 -7.52 8.91
C PRO A 331 15.62 -8.19 7.55
N VAL A 332 14.34 -8.39 7.22
CA VAL A 332 13.88 -8.89 5.92
C VAL A 332 12.82 -7.95 5.36
N VAL A 333 12.64 -7.93 4.06
CA VAL A 333 11.51 -7.22 3.47
C VAL A 333 10.22 -7.93 3.87
N PHE A 334 9.21 -7.19 4.30
CA PHE A 334 8.00 -7.69 4.95
C PHE A 334 7.26 -8.80 4.17
N GLY A 335 7.34 -8.86 2.83
CA GLY A 335 6.63 -9.87 2.03
C GLY A 335 7.36 -10.20 0.74
N GLU A 336 7.24 -11.45 0.27
CA GLU A 336 7.91 -11.93 -0.94
C GLU A 336 7.47 -11.17 -2.20
N LEU A 337 6.18 -10.82 -2.31
CA LEU A 337 5.66 -10.08 -3.46
C LEU A 337 6.28 -8.70 -3.61
N PHE A 338 6.34 -7.93 -2.53
CA PHE A 338 6.94 -6.60 -2.58
C PHE A 338 8.45 -6.67 -2.77
N ALA A 339 9.14 -7.62 -2.14
CA ALA A 339 10.57 -7.86 -2.38
C ALA A 339 10.85 -8.21 -3.84
N GLY A 340 10.05 -9.08 -4.45
CA GLY A 340 10.13 -9.42 -5.87
C GLY A 340 9.87 -8.21 -6.78
N TYR A 341 8.86 -7.40 -6.47
CA TYR A 341 8.55 -6.17 -7.19
C TYR A 341 9.71 -5.18 -7.14
N ALA A 342 10.28 -4.92 -5.96
CA ALA A 342 11.41 -4.02 -5.78
C ALA A 342 12.65 -4.48 -6.58
N ARG A 343 12.96 -5.79 -6.57
CA ARG A 343 14.06 -6.34 -7.40
C ARG A 343 13.84 -6.10 -8.89
N ARG A 344 12.59 -6.21 -9.38
CA ARG A 344 12.26 -5.89 -10.79
C ARG A 344 12.50 -4.41 -11.11
N GLN A 345 12.13 -3.50 -10.20
CA GLN A 345 12.40 -2.06 -10.37
C GLN A 345 13.91 -1.75 -10.46
N HIS A 346 14.73 -2.44 -9.68
CA HIS A 346 16.18 -2.32 -9.76
C HIS A 346 16.72 -2.72 -11.13
N ARG A 347 16.26 -3.86 -11.64
CA ARG A 347 16.70 -4.35 -12.96
C ARG A 347 16.27 -3.40 -14.09
N ALA A 348 15.10 -2.79 -13.99
CA ALA A 348 14.62 -1.79 -14.95
C ALA A 348 15.41 -0.47 -14.93
N LYS A 349 16.04 -0.10 -13.80
CA LYS A 349 16.88 1.10 -13.64
C LYS A 349 18.37 0.85 -13.98
N GLN A 350 18.81 -0.40 -14.18
CA GLN A 350 20.18 -0.65 -14.60
C GLN A 350 20.38 -0.10 -16.02
N PRO A 351 21.56 0.52 -16.32
CA PRO A 351 21.84 1.00 -17.66
C PRO A 351 21.63 -0.13 -18.66
N ALA A 352 20.95 0.18 -19.73
CA ALA A 352 20.54 -0.78 -20.76
C ALA A 352 21.74 -1.64 -21.17
N ARG A 353 21.77 -2.90 -20.75
CA ARG A 353 22.71 -3.85 -21.32
C ARG A 353 22.23 -4.10 -22.75
N PRO A 354 23.10 -3.91 -23.76
CA PRO A 354 22.72 -4.22 -25.12
C PRO A 354 22.41 -5.72 -25.20
N GLY A 355 21.36 -6.06 -25.95
CA GLY A 355 20.98 -7.45 -26.15
C GLY A 355 19.64 -7.83 -25.52
N VAL A 356 19.32 -9.12 -25.65
CA VAL A 356 18.12 -9.73 -25.06
C VAL A 356 18.45 -10.28 -23.68
N TYR A 357 17.66 -9.89 -22.71
CA TYR A 357 17.76 -10.38 -21.33
C TYR A 357 16.44 -11.02 -20.90
N VAL A 358 16.51 -12.21 -20.32
CA VAL A 358 15.36 -12.95 -19.79
C VAL A 358 15.56 -13.19 -18.30
N ASP A 359 14.64 -12.74 -17.50
CA ASP A 359 14.55 -13.13 -16.11
C ASP A 359 13.75 -14.44 -16.00
N VAL A 360 14.45 -15.53 -15.75
CA VAL A 360 13.85 -16.88 -15.72
C VAL A 360 12.92 -17.06 -14.51
N GLU A 361 13.14 -16.29 -13.42
CA GLU A 361 12.30 -16.37 -12.21
C GLU A 361 10.96 -15.63 -12.37
N SER A 362 10.99 -14.44 -12.97
CA SER A 362 9.80 -13.63 -13.17
C SER A 362 9.10 -13.86 -14.53
N GLY A 363 9.81 -14.43 -15.50
CA GLY A 363 9.34 -14.57 -16.87
C GLY A 363 9.43 -13.26 -17.69
N ASP A 364 9.98 -12.21 -17.14
CA ASP A 364 10.10 -10.92 -17.82
C ASP A 364 11.24 -10.92 -18.86
N VAL A 365 11.03 -10.19 -19.96
CA VAL A 365 11.98 -10.09 -21.07
C VAL A 365 12.28 -8.63 -21.38
N TRP A 366 13.55 -8.30 -21.54
CA TRP A 366 14.01 -6.97 -21.96
C TRP A 366 14.88 -7.06 -23.19
N VAL A 367 14.78 -6.04 -24.03
CA VAL A 367 15.62 -5.84 -25.20
C VAL A 367 16.25 -4.47 -25.12
N ASP A 368 17.57 -4.40 -25.11
CA ASP A 368 18.33 -3.14 -24.94
C ASP A 368 17.85 -2.32 -23.75
N GLY A 369 17.52 -3.00 -22.63
CA GLY A 369 17.05 -2.42 -21.40
C GLY A 369 15.59 -1.91 -21.43
N LYS A 370 14.84 -2.15 -22.48
CA LYS A 370 13.40 -1.86 -22.56
C LYS A 370 12.59 -3.15 -22.41
N PRO A 371 11.47 -3.14 -21.69
CA PRO A 371 10.62 -4.31 -21.61
C PRO A 371 10.11 -4.71 -22.99
N ALA A 372 10.25 -5.98 -23.32
CA ALA A 372 9.73 -6.53 -24.57
C ALA A 372 8.18 -6.63 -24.52
N PRO A 373 7.49 -6.59 -25.67
CA PRO A 373 6.06 -6.90 -25.72
C PRO A 373 5.77 -8.29 -25.16
N THR A 374 4.58 -8.49 -24.60
CA THR A 374 4.16 -9.77 -24.01
C THR A 374 4.33 -10.93 -25.01
N LEU A 375 5.09 -11.94 -24.61
CA LEU A 375 5.30 -13.16 -25.38
C LEU A 375 4.18 -14.15 -25.12
N THR A 376 3.78 -14.90 -26.16
CA THR A 376 2.93 -16.09 -25.99
C THR A 376 3.76 -17.23 -25.38
N ASP A 377 3.10 -18.26 -24.83
CA ASP A 377 3.78 -19.42 -24.22
C ASP A 377 4.82 -20.07 -25.16
N HIS A 378 4.48 -20.27 -26.42
CA HIS A 378 5.40 -20.85 -27.41
C HIS A 378 6.57 -19.91 -27.73
N GLU A 379 6.34 -18.62 -27.85
CA GLU A 379 7.40 -17.62 -28.07
C GLU A 379 8.35 -17.55 -26.87
N TYR A 380 7.80 -17.63 -25.65
CA TYR A 380 8.59 -17.61 -24.43
C TYR A 380 9.43 -18.89 -24.27
N ARG A 381 8.86 -20.08 -24.51
CA ARG A 381 9.62 -21.34 -24.50
C ARG A 381 10.76 -21.34 -25.52
N LEU A 382 10.47 -20.89 -26.75
CA LEU A 382 11.52 -20.69 -27.76
C LEU A 382 12.63 -19.76 -27.28
N LEU A 383 12.26 -18.63 -26.71
CA LEU A 383 13.23 -17.67 -26.20
C LEU A 383 14.05 -18.25 -25.06
N LEU A 384 13.45 -18.97 -24.11
CA LEU A 384 14.16 -19.62 -23.00
C LEU A 384 15.18 -20.66 -23.49
N LEU A 385 14.81 -21.50 -24.45
CA LEU A 385 15.72 -22.45 -25.07
C LEU A 385 16.94 -21.76 -25.68
N LEU A 386 16.71 -20.70 -26.46
CA LEU A 386 17.76 -19.93 -27.13
C LEU A 386 18.62 -19.16 -26.12
N TYR A 387 18.01 -18.60 -25.08
CA TYR A 387 18.69 -17.85 -24.01
C TYR A 387 19.59 -18.77 -23.18
N GLY A 388 19.12 -19.94 -22.80
CA GLY A 388 19.92 -20.96 -22.10
C GLY A 388 21.08 -21.51 -22.93
N ARG A 389 21.00 -21.37 -24.25
CA ARG A 389 22.08 -21.75 -25.21
C ARG A 389 22.63 -20.52 -25.94
N MET A 390 22.75 -19.39 -25.26
CA MET A 390 23.20 -18.13 -25.87
C MET A 390 24.51 -18.30 -26.62
N ASN A 391 24.63 -17.71 -27.82
CA ASN A 391 25.72 -17.83 -28.78
C ASN A 391 25.97 -19.24 -29.35
N LYS A 392 25.18 -20.25 -28.97
CA LYS A 392 25.25 -21.60 -29.54
C LYS A 392 24.15 -21.80 -30.60
N ILE A 393 24.38 -22.73 -31.48
CA ILE A 393 23.39 -23.12 -32.50
C ILE A 393 22.37 -24.04 -31.85
N VAL A 394 21.10 -23.73 -32.04
CA VAL A 394 19.94 -24.52 -31.66
C VAL A 394 19.32 -25.04 -32.94
N THR A 395 19.17 -26.36 -33.06
CA THR A 395 18.63 -27.01 -34.28
C THR A 395 17.10 -26.83 -34.33
N ARG A 396 16.51 -27.11 -35.46
CA ARG A 396 15.04 -27.11 -35.61
C ARG A 396 14.37 -28.17 -34.73
N ASP A 397 14.99 -29.33 -34.64
CA ASP A 397 14.51 -30.42 -33.80
C ASP A 397 14.53 -30.02 -32.30
N ASP A 398 15.60 -29.35 -31.83
CA ASP A 398 15.65 -28.78 -30.47
C ASP A 398 14.49 -27.81 -30.24
N VAL A 399 14.17 -26.97 -31.23
CA VAL A 399 13.05 -26.00 -31.13
C VAL A 399 11.71 -26.75 -31.10
N ALA A 400 11.52 -27.73 -31.95
CA ALA A 400 10.28 -28.53 -32.01
C ALA A 400 10.03 -29.25 -30.69
N GLU A 401 11.05 -29.92 -30.16
CA GLU A 401 10.99 -30.60 -28.86
C GLU A 401 10.68 -29.68 -27.69
N ALA A 402 11.40 -28.57 -27.60
CA ALA A 402 11.26 -27.63 -26.46
C ALA A 402 9.93 -26.87 -26.45
N VAL A 403 9.37 -26.58 -27.64
CA VAL A 403 8.16 -25.76 -27.75
C VAL A 403 6.88 -26.62 -27.74
N TRP A 404 6.88 -27.74 -28.47
CA TRP A 404 5.68 -28.56 -28.64
C TRP A 404 5.75 -29.92 -27.93
N GLY A 405 6.95 -30.37 -27.53
CA GLY A 405 7.18 -31.67 -26.90
C GLY A 405 7.56 -32.79 -27.88
N ALA A 406 8.18 -33.86 -27.36
CA ALA A 406 8.70 -34.96 -28.14
C ALA A 406 7.61 -35.72 -28.96
N ASP A 407 6.39 -35.77 -28.44
CA ASP A 407 5.28 -36.51 -29.06
C ASP A 407 4.76 -35.88 -30.36
N TYR A 408 5.12 -34.63 -30.65
CA TYR A 408 4.65 -33.88 -31.81
C TYR A 408 5.72 -33.63 -32.88
N MET A 409 6.92 -34.21 -32.72
CA MET A 409 8.06 -33.96 -33.62
C MET A 409 7.78 -34.32 -35.10
N ASP A 410 7.02 -35.35 -35.35
CA ASP A 410 6.68 -35.80 -36.70
C ASP A 410 5.58 -34.97 -37.39
N GLU A 411 4.86 -34.15 -36.63
CA GLU A 411 3.75 -33.33 -37.13
C GLU A 411 4.14 -31.86 -37.39
N ILE A 412 5.37 -31.46 -36.98
CA ILE A 412 5.80 -30.07 -37.08
C ILE A 412 6.66 -29.86 -38.32
N ASP A 413 6.10 -29.09 -39.24
CA ASP A 413 6.80 -28.71 -40.46
C ASP A 413 7.71 -27.48 -40.22
N ASP A 414 8.69 -27.32 -41.10
CA ASP A 414 9.64 -26.17 -41.08
C ASP A 414 8.91 -24.83 -41.09
N ALA A 415 7.74 -24.73 -41.72
CA ALA A 415 6.96 -23.50 -41.81
C ALA A 415 6.39 -23.05 -40.47
N ARG A 416 6.08 -23.95 -39.54
CA ARG A 416 5.61 -23.63 -38.19
C ARG A 416 6.73 -23.03 -37.34
N CYS A 417 7.93 -23.65 -37.41
CA CYS A 417 9.11 -23.11 -36.74
C CYS A 417 9.47 -21.73 -37.26
N ASP A 418 9.51 -21.52 -38.56
CA ASP A 418 9.85 -20.26 -39.20
C ASP A 418 8.83 -19.15 -38.85
N LYS A 419 7.55 -19.49 -38.79
CA LYS A 419 6.48 -18.57 -38.38
C LYS A 419 6.61 -18.15 -36.91
N LEU A 420 6.97 -19.07 -36.01
CA LEU A 420 7.20 -18.78 -34.61
C LEU A 420 8.41 -17.84 -34.41
N LEU A 421 9.51 -18.14 -35.09
CA LEU A 421 10.71 -17.31 -35.11
C LEU A 421 10.44 -15.91 -35.65
N SER A 422 9.68 -15.81 -36.75
CA SER A 422 9.29 -14.50 -37.29
C SER A 422 8.48 -13.67 -36.29
N ARG A 423 7.55 -14.30 -35.57
CA ARG A 423 6.78 -13.63 -34.51
C ARG A 423 7.66 -13.17 -33.34
N LEU A 424 8.56 -14.04 -32.90
CA LEU A 424 9.49 -13.70 -31.84
C LEU A 424 10.41 -12.54 -32.26
N ARG A 425 10.95 -12.57 -33.49
CA ARG A 425 11.71 -11.44 -34.05
C ARG A 425 10.93 -10.14 -34.03
N GLY A 426 9.66 -10.16 -34.39
CA GLY A 426 8.79 -8.99 -34.33
C GLY A 426 8.68 -8.35 -32.94
N LYS A 427 9.06 -9.08 -31.89
CA LYS A 427 8.98 -8.63 -30.50
C LYS A 427 10.34 -8.30 -29.88
N ILE A 428 11.42 -8.96 -30.32
CA ILE A 428 12.76 -8.80 -29.70
C ILE A 428 13.80 -8.14 -30.61
N GLU A 429 13.49 -7.92 -31.87
CA GLU A 429 14.44 -7.29 -32.81
C GLU A 429 14.08 -5.82 -33.04
N PRO A 430 15.08 -4.92 -33.07
CA PRO A 430 14.87 -3.55 -33.52
C PRO A 430 14.40 -3.46 -34.98
N ASP A 431 14.92 -4.36 -35.85
CA ASP A 431 14.49 -4.56 -37.21
C ASP A 431 14.34 -6.05 -37.49
N PRO A 432 13.10 -6.57 -37.53
CA PRO A 432 12.85 -7.99 -37.79
C PRO A 432 13.34 -8.52 -39.14
N ALA A 433 13.50 -7.62 -40.14
CA ALA A 433 14.00 -7.99 -41.47
C ALA A 433 15.53 -8.18 -41.46
N ASN A 434 16.25 -7.47 -40.57
CA ASN A 434 17.69 -7.58 -40.40
C ASN A 434 17.99 -7.96 -38.93
N PRO A 435 17.73 -9.20 -38.50
CA PRO A 435 17.80 -9.60 -37.11
C PRO A 435 19.20 -9.53 -36.54
N LYS A 436 19.36 -8.75 -35.48
CA LYS A 436 20.62 -8.55 -34.74
C LYS A 436 20.83 -9.67 -33.72
N TYR A 437 19.78 -10.02 -32.98
CA TYR A 437 19.85 -10.96 -31.86
C TYR A 437 19.49 -12.38 -32.26
N LEU A 438 18.36 -12.61 -32.89
CA LEU A 438 17.87 -13.94 -33.29
C LEU A 438 18.26 -14.26 -34.74
N GLN A 439 19.43 -14.78 -34.90
CA GLN A 439 20.06 -15.05 -36.19
C GLN A 439 19.71 -16.42 -36.73
N THR A 440 19.48 -16.55 -38.04
CA THR A 440 19.39 -17.82 -38.73
C THR A 440 20.79 -18.24 -39.22
N VAL A 441 21.23 -19.45 -38.82
CA VAL A 441 22.44 -20.06 -39.31
C VAL A 441 22.06 -21.07 -40.44
N ARG A 442 22.23 -20.67 -41.69
CA ARG A 442 21.78 -21.44 -42.86
C ARG A 442 22.22 -22.90 -42.78
N GLY A 443 21.26 -23.83 -42.93
CA GLY A 443 21.50 -25.25 -42.91
C GLY A 443 21.84 -25.84 -41.52
N ARG A 444 21.83 -25.03 -40.41
CA ARG A 444 22.20 -25.53 -39.10
C ARG A 444 21.20 -25.21 -37.99
N GLY A 445 20.35 -24.20 -38.16
CA GLY A 445 19.36 -23.81 -37.15
C GLY A 445 19.42 -22.31 -36.79
N TYR A 446 19.25 -21.99 -35.54
CA TYR A 446 19.12 -20.61 -35.02
C TYR A 446 20.09 -20.33 -33.89
N ARG A 447 20.41 -19.06 -33.66
CA ARG A 447 21.29 -18.62 -32.60
C ARG A 447 20.80 -17.29 -32.02
N LEU A 448 20.75 -17.20 -30.71
CA LEU A 448 20.58 -15.93 -30.00
C LEU A 448 21.97 -15.37 -29.71
N ALA A 449 22.29 -14.22 -30.29
CA ALA A 449 23.55 -13.54 -30.07
C ALA A 449 23.48 -12.69 -28.80
N SER A 450 24.58 -12.67 -28.00
CA SER A 450 24.76 -11.64 -26.96
C SER A 450 24.89 -10.28 -27.65
N GLY A 451 24.18 -9.25 -27.14
CA GLY A 451 24.20 -7.90 -27.67
C GLY A 451 25.56 -7.21 -27.63
#